data_ce60888cdbd95a837a08e81ea3aff1be
#
_entry.id   ce60888cdbd95a837a08e81ea3aff1be
#
_cell.length_a   1.000
_cell.length_b   1.000
_cell.length_c   1.000
_cell.angle_alpha   90.00
_cell.angle_beta   90.00
_cell.angle_gamma   90.00
#
_symmetry.space_group_name_H-M   'P 1'
#
loop_
_entity.id
_entity.type
_entity.pdbx_description
1 polymer ?
#
loop_
_entity_poly.entity_id
_entity_poly.type
_entity_poly.pdbx_seq_one_letter_code
_entity_poly.pdbx_strand_id
1 'polypeptide(L)'
;MTTEDKNIQLEEQKEVEDTGTIKFSRRSFYIALLPVTFVTGLAAGYLFWGRDSVPPANPAAPVVVVEETTPEALEAPTRFEISTDDDPSLGPKDAPITIVEFSDFRCPYCGVFHQETFGDLMAQYPDQIHFVYRDFPVVGGFEAALASECANEQGAYWEFHDLLFSGEYANLNTDAFAAYAEQLDLDVEDLLACVDEERYGEEVEADARYASGLGITGTPTFFINGIPMVGAQPLEAFIQIIENELGE
;
A
#
# COMPACT_ATOMS: atom_id res chain seq x y z
N MET A 1 -68.87 25.14 -3.12
CA MET A 1 -67.90 25.00 -2.02
C MET A 1 -66.84 26.05 -2.25
N THR A 2 -66.92 27.12 -1.52
CA THR A 2 -66.06 28.30 -1.67
C THR A 2 -64.76 28.08 -0.85
N THR A 3 -63.73 28.85 -1.15
CA THR A 3 -62.43 28.80 -0.46
C THR A 3 -62.52 29.05 1.06
N GLU A 4 -63.58 29.70 1.50
CA GLU A 4 -63.91 29.96 2.93
C GLU A 4 -64.29 28.65 3.68
N ASP A 5 -65.08 27.76 3.04
CA ASP A 5 -65.48 26.47 3.69
C ASP A 5 -64.29 25.51 3.93
N LYS A 6 -63.23 25.64 3.13
CA LYS A 6 -62.01 24.83 3.35
C LYS A 6 -61.13 25.34 4.52
N ASN A 7 -61.12 26.65 4.75
CA ASN A 7 -60.33 27.24 5.85
C ASN A 7 -60.93 26.95 7.22
N ILE A 8 -62.28 26.93 7.30
CA ILE A 8 -62.96 26.62 8.57
C ILE A 8 -62.74 25.19 8.98
N GLN A 9 -62.69 24.23 8.05
CA GLN A 9 -62.39 22.82 8.35
C GLN A 9 -60.92 22.56 8.74
N LEU A 10 -60.02 23.42 8.31
CA LEU A 10 -58.58 23.30 8.67
C LEU A 10 -58.28 23.89 10.05
N GLU A 11 -59.08 24.87 10.54
CA GLU A 11 -58.91 25.41 11.88
C GLU A 11 -59.55 24.51 12.94
N GLU A 12 -60.67 23.83 12.63
CA GLU A 12 -61.36 22.92 13.57
C GLU A 12 -60.57 21.60 13.80
N GLN A 13 -59.63 21.22 12.93
CA GLN A 13 -58.76 20.06 13.12
C GLN A 13 -57.50 20.37 13.94
N LYS A 14 -57.25 21.61 14.31
CA LYS A 14 -56.06 22.04 15.03
C LYS A 14 -56.22 22.16 16.54
N GLU A 15 -57.42 21.97 17.06
CA GLU A 15 -57.74 22.19 18.48
C GLU A 15 -58.00 20.93 19.33
N VAL A 16 -57.73 19.73 18.75
CA VAL A 16 -57.84 18.47 19.53
C VAL A 16 -56.55 17.65 19.35
N GLU A 17 -55.47 18.05 19.97
CA GLU A 17 -54.39 17.11 20.38
C GLU A 17 -53.35 17.81 21.28
N ASP A 18 -53.79 18.21 22.49
CA ASP A 18 -52.86 18.39 23.59
C ASP A 18 -53.23 17.42 24.73
N THR A 19 -52.93 16.15 24.52
CA THR A 19 -52.75 15.19 25.58
C THR A 19 -51.26 14.89 25.70
N GLY A 20 -50.67 15.38 26.81
CA GLY A 20 -49.23 15.37 27.12
C GLY A 20 -48.55 14.00 27.08
N THR A 21 -48.41 13.44 25.93
CA THR A 21 -47.55 12.29 25.67
C THR A 21 -46.19 12.77 25.15
N ILE A 22 -45.18 12.68 26.01
CA ILE A 22 -43.80 12.95 25.67
C ILE A 22 -43.35 11.91 24.62
N LYS A 23 -43.34 12.26 23.33
CA LYS A 23 -42.80 11.41 22.27
C LYS A 23 -41.29 11.41 22.37
N PHE A 24 -40.72 10.42 23.07
CA PHE A 24 -39.27 10.16 23.01
C PHE A 24 -38.88 9.60 21.65
N SER A 25 -38.01 10.30 20.92
CA SER A 25 -37.41 9.74 19.71
C SER A 25 -36.48 8.59 20.11
N ARG A 26 -36.47 7.49 19.36
CA ARG A 26 -35.55 6.35 19.58
C ARG A 26 -34.10 6.81 19.76
N ARG A 27 -33.68 7.85 19.02
CA ARG A 27 -32.33 8.42 19.08
C ARG A 27 -32.02 9.07 20.43
N SER A 28 -32.97 9.80 21.00
CA SER A 28 -32.83 10.45 22.33
C SER A 28 -32.78 9.44 23.46
N PHE A 29 -33.50 8.30 23.33
CA PHE A 29 -33.49 7.21 24.30
C PHE A 29 -32.11 6.55 24.40
N TYR A 30 -31.45 6.28 23.25
CA TYR A 30 -30.10 5.68 23.25
C TYR A 30 -29.03 6.65 23.75
N ILE A 31 -29.13 7.95 23.45
CA ILE A 31 -28.18 8.98 23.94
C ILE A 31 -28.26 9.11 25.47
N ALA A 32 -29.44 8.97 26.05
CA ALA A 32 -29.61 9.01 27.52
C ALA A 32 -29.15 7.72 28.22
N LEU A 33 -29.21 6.56 27.55
CA LEU A 33 -28.82 5.26 28.12
C LEU A 33 -27.28 5.03 28.08
N LEU A 34 -26.55 5.59 27.12
CA LEU A 34 -25.10 5.40 26.97
C LEU A 34 -24.29 5.79 28.22
N PRO A 35 -24.51 6.96 28.86
CA PRO A 35 -23.75 7.31 30.07
C PRO A 35 -24.09 6.43 31.28
N VAL A 36 -25.33 5.95 31.38
CA VAL A 36 -25.75 5.08 32.49
C VAL A 36 -25.09 3.70 32.39
N THR A 37 -25.06 3.10 31.21
CA THR A 37 -24.40 1.81 30.98
C THR A 37 -22.87 1.89 31.13
N PHE A 38 -22.27 3.01 30.76
CA PHE A 38 -20.83 3.25 30.91
C PHE A 38 -20.45 3.37 32.42
N VAL A 39 -21.19 4.14 33.19
CA VAL A 39 -20.94 4.30 34.63
C VAL A 39 -21.19 2.99 35.41
N THR A 40 -22.23 2.23 35.05
CA THR A 40 -22.48 0.92 35.67
C THR A 40 -21.44 -0.12 35.30
N GLY A 41 -20.91 -0.09 34.05
CA GLY A 41 -19.81 -0.95 33.60
C GLY A 41 -18.51 -0.66 34.36
N LEU A 42 -18.16 0.63 34.54
CA LEU A 42 -16.98 1.04 35.32
C LEU A 42 -17.11 0.66 36.80
N ALA A 43 -18.28 0.83 37.42
CA ALA A 43 -18.52 0.47 38.81
C ALA A 43 -18.44 -1.06 39.01
N ALA A 44 -19.04 -1.84 38.11
CA ALA A 44 -18.94 -3.30 38.14
C ALA A 44 -17.51 -3.80 37.91
N GLY A 45 -16.78 -3.21 36.95
CA GLY A 45 -15.37 -3.52 36.68
C GLY A 45 -14.47 -3.22 37.89
N TYR A 46 -14.70 -2.10 38.58
CA TYR A 46 -13.95 -1.73 39.78
C TYR A 46 -14.24 -2.68 40.94
N LEU A 47 -15.52 -3.12 41.14
CA LEU A 47 -15.89 -4.04 42.20
C LEU A 47 -15.40 -5.47 41.97
N PHE A 48 -15.29 -5.90 40.71
CA PHE A 48 -14.85 -7.26 40.36
C PHE A 48 -13.33 -7.39 40.19
N TRP A 49 -12.63 -6.36 39.66
CA TRP A 49 -11.19 -6.43 39.38
C TRP A 49 -10.34 -5.50 40.28
N GLY A 50 -10.93 -4.48 40.87
CA GLY A 50 -10.16 -3.50 41.66
C GLY A 50 -9.81 -3.94 43.08
N ARG A 51 -10.24 -5.12 43.52
CA ARG A 51 -10.10 -5.55 44.93
C ARG A 51 -8.91 -6.48 45.20
N ASP A 52 -8.29 -7.04 44.17
CA ASP A 52 -7.29 -8.09 44.33
C ASP A 52 -5.90 -7.76 43.75
N SER A 53 -5.53 -6.50 43.59
CA SER A 53 -4.23 -6.15 43.03
C SER A 53 -3.38 -5.19 43.86
N VAL A 54 -3.27 -5.51 45.17
CA VAL A 54 -2.10 -5.07 45.94
C VAL A 54 -1.29 -6.35 46.24
N PRO A 55 -0.25 -6.65 45.45
CA PRO A 55 0.64 -7.74 45.85
C PRO A 55 1.32 -7.39 47.16
N PRO A 56 1.46 -8.34 48.11
CA PRO A 56 2.17 -8.10 49.35
C PRO A 56 3.61 -7.68 49.02
N ALA A 57 4.11 -6.67 49.74
CA ALA A 57 5.49 -6.26 49.63
C ALA A 57 6.42 -7.46 49.86
N ASN A 58 7.10 -7.89 48.78
CA ASN A 58 8.06 -8.98 48.84
C ASN A 58 9.32 -8.49 49.56
N PRO A 59 9.75 -9.10 50.69
CA PRO A 59 10.98 -8.72 51.34
C PRO A 59 12.14 -9.18 50.51
N ALA A 60 12.98 -8.21 50.07
CA ALA A 60 14.31 -8.40 49.51
C ALA A 60 14.39 -9.36 48.30
N ALA A 61 14.12 -8.82 47.12
CA ALA A 61 14.57 -9.43 45.88
C ALA A 61 16.10 -9.52 45.89
N PRO A 62 16.70 -10.66 45.52
CA PRO A 62 18.14 -10.75 45.35
C PRO A 62 18.55 -9.72 44.28
N VAL A 63 19.62 -9.00 44.55
CA VAL A 63 20.26 -8.11 43.57
C VAL A 63 20.64 -8.99 42.40
N VAL A 64 19.85 -8.93 41.33
CA VAL A 64 20.24 -9.48 40.03
C VAL A 64 21.41 -8.61 39.57
N VAL A 65 22.62 -9.15 39.68
CA VAL A 65 23.77 -8.62 38.94
C VAL A 65 23.35 -8.75 37.48
N VAL A 66 22.98 -7.61 36.87
CA VAL A 66 22.85 -7.56 35.42
C VAL A 66 24.29 -7.73 34.93
N GLU A 67 24.62 -8.96 34.53
CA GLU A 67 25.78 -9.19 33.69
C GLU A 67 25.60 -8.26 32.48
N GLU A 68 26.55 -7.32 32.30
CA GLU A 68 26.62 -6.52 31.08
C GLU A 68 26.66 -7.51 29.91
N THR A 69 25.50 -7.77 29.33
CA THR A 69 25.44 -8.47 28.05
C THR A 69 26.22 -7.61 27.08
N THR A 70 27.39 -8.06 26.71
CA THR A 70 28.13 -7.60 25.54
C THR A 70 27.09 -7.36 24.43
N PRO A 71 27.09 -6.20 23.74
CA PRO A 71 26.19 -6.00 22.64
C PRO A 71 26.33 -7.19 21.70
N GLU A 72 25.25 -7.98 21.58
CA GLU A 72 25.19 -9.06 20.60
C GLU A 72 25.48 -8.39 19.27
N ALA A 73 26.58 -8.77 18.63
CA ALA A 73 26.95 -8.22 17.33
C ALA A 73 25.74 -8.41 16.44
N LEU A 74 25.16 -7.31 15.96
CA LEU A 74 24.04 -7.34 15.03
C LEU A 74 24.45 -8.28 13.89
N GLU A 75 23.80 -9.44 13.80
CA GLU A 75 24.06 -10.37 12.71
C GLU A 75 23.84 -9.61 11.40
N ALA A 76 24.80 -9.73 10.50
CA ALA A 76 24.68 -9.08 9.19
C ALA A 76 23.38 -9.54 8.52
N PRO A 77 22.63 -8.66 7.85
CA PRO A 77 21.38 -9.02 7.21
C PRO A 77 21.60 -10.15 6.21
N THR A 78 20.66 -11.10 6.17
CA THR A 78 20.67 -12.15 5.14
C THR A 78 20.59 -11.49 3.77
N ARG A 79 21.52 -11.85 2.86
CA ARG A 79 21.55 -11.32 1.51
C ARG A 79 21.25 -12.41 0.51
N PHE A 80 20.51 -12.04 -0.52
CA PHE A 80 20.18 -12.88 -1.66
C PHE A 80 20.97 -12.39 -2.89
N GLU A 81 21.42 -13.32 -3.71
CA GLU A 81 21.94 -12.99 -5.04
C GLU A 81 20.75 -12.87 -6.00
N ILE A 82 20.45 -11.65 -6.44
CA ILE A 82 19.34 -11.37 -7.34
C ILE A 82 19.90 -11.04 -8.72
N SER A 83 19.40 -11.75 -9.74
CA SER A 83 19.76 -11.45 -11.13
C SER A 83 19.18 -10.10 -11.56
N THR A 84 19.95 -9.40 -12.39
CA THR A 84 19.59 -8.14 -13.06
C THR A 84 19.86 -8.26 -14.55
N ASP A 85 19.51 -9.41 -15.15
CA ASP A 85 19.87 -9.85 -16.48
C ASP A 85 19.49 -8.88 -17.62
N ASP A 86 18.31 -9.02 -18.19
CA ASP A 86 17.82 -8.21 -19.32
C ASP A 86 16.68 -7.25 -18.94
N ASP A 87 16.35 -7.19 -17.65
CA ASP A 87 15.24 -6.38 -17.14
C ASP A 87 15.46 -4.87 -17.32
N PRO A 88 14.37 -4.10 -17.49
CA PRO A 88 14.43 -2.65 -17.59
C PRO A 88 15.04 -2.01 -16.34
N SER A 89 15.98 -1.10 -16.55
CA SER A 89 16.70 -0.47 -15.44
C SER A 89 16.92 1.02 -15.61
N LEU A 90 17.01 1.74 -14.48
CA LEU A 90 17.37 3.15 -14.40
C LEU A 90 18.66 3.34 -13.62
N GLY A 91 19.41 4.39 -13.95
CA GLY A 91 20.65 4.75 -13.29
C GLY A 91 21.87 3.96 -13.80
N PRO A 92 23.07 4.28 -13.28
CA PRO A 92 24.30 3.64 -13.72
C PRO A 92 24.36 2.16 -13.35
N LYS A 93 24.72 1.29 -14.29
CA LYS A 93 24.84 -0.16 -14.02
C LYS A 93 25.95 -0.52 -13.03
N ASP A 94 26.90 0.37 -12.81
CA ASP A 94 28.01 0.26 -11.85
C ASP A 94 27.78 1.08 -10.59
N ALA A 95 26.54 1.51 -10.32
CA ALA A 95 26.17 2.20 -9.11
C ALA A 95 26.42 1.32 -7.85
N PRO A 96 26.83 1.93 -6.71
CA PRO A 96 27.12 1.18 -5.48
C PRO A 96 25.89 0.47 -4.87
N ILE A 97 24.70 0.96 -5.19
CA ILE A 97 23.43 0.39 -4.71
C ILE A 97 22.65 -0.17 -5.89
N THR A 98 22.33 -1.45 -5.84
CA THR A 98 21.36 -2.07 -6.75
C THR A 98 20.07 -2.32 -6.02
N ILE A 99 18.97 -1.81 -6.55
CA ILE A 99 17.61 -2.07 -6.05
C ILE A 99 16.88 -2.86 -7.12
N VAL A 100 16.45 -4.08 -6.81
CA VAL A 100 15.57 -4.87 -7.67
C VAL A 100 14.19 -4.88 -7.06
N GLU A 101 13.20 -4.39 -7.80
CA GLU A 101 11.80 -4.43 -7.43
C GLU A 101 11.08 -5.53 -8.19
N PHE A 102 10.41 -6.45 -7.47
CA PHE A 102 9.40 -7.35 -8.04
C PHE A 102 8.04 -6.72 -7.86
N SER A 103 7.37 -6.40 -8.96
CA SER A 103 6.22 -5.51 -8.97
C SER A 103 5.07 -6.00 -9.86
N ASP A 104 3.90 -5.39 -9.70
CA ASP A 104 2.70 -5.63 -10.51
C ASP A 104 2.00 -4.29 -10.75
N PHE A 105 1.83 -3.89 -11.99
CA PHE A 105 1.17 -2.62 -12.36
C PHE A 105 -0.27 -2.47 -11.85
N ARG A 106 -0.93 -3.57 -11.50
CA ARG A 106 -2.27 -3.56 -10.90
C ARG A 106 -2.27 -3.67 -9.38
N CYS A 107 -1.11 -3.80 -8.76
CA CYS A 107 -1.00 -3.83 -7.30
C CYS A 107 -1.14 -2.42 -6.72
N PRO A 108 -2.12 -2.18 -5.83
CA PRO A 108 -2.30 -0.86 -5.24
C PRO A 108 -1.08 -0.38 -4.44
N TYR A 109 -0.35 -1.31 -3.79
CA TYR A 109 0.83 -0.97 -3.00
C TYR A 109 2.03 -0.62 -3.89
N CYS A 110 2.17 -1.26 -5.07
CA CYS A 110 3.16 -0.84 -6.07
C CYS A 110 2.85 0.60 -6.54
N GLY A 111 1.58 0.89 -6.83
CA GLY A 111 1.15 2.24 -7.16
C GLY A 111 1.48 3.27 -6.06
N VAL A 112 1.28 2.92 -4.78
CA VAL A 112 1.67 3.80 -3.65
C VAL A 112 3.17 4.06 -3.64
N PHE A 113 4.01 3.03 -3.81
CA PHE A 113 5.46 3.19 -3.86
C PHE A 113 5.89 4.13 -5.00
N HIS A 114 5.38 3.90 -6.21
CA HIS A 114 5.75 4.71 -7.37
C HIS A 114 5.24 6.15 -7.29
N GLN A 115 4.07 6.40 -6.70
CA GLN A 115 3.50 7.75 -6.56
C GLN A 115 4.10 8.54 -5.40
N GLU A 116 4.50 7.89 -4.31
CA GLU A 116 4.87 8.57 -3.06
C GLU A 116 6.36 8.48 -2.71
N THR A 117 7.08 7.45 -3.21
CA THR A 117 8.45 7.15 -2.74
C THR A 117 9.47 7.12 -3.88
N PHE A 118 9.16 6.50 -5.00
CA PHE A 118 10.13 6.22 -6.07
C PHE A 118 10.82 7.47 -6.61
N GLY A 119 10.04 8.50 -6.94
CA GLY A 119 10.59 9.76 -7.48
C GLY A 119 11.57 10.44 -6.54
N ASP A 120 11.22 10.53 -5.26
CA ASP A 120 12.07 11.16 -4.23
C ASP A 120 13.31 10.31 -3.95
N LEU A 121 13.19 8.98 -3.95
CA LEU A 121 14.31 8.05 -3.79
C LEU A 121 15.35 8.23 -4.90
N MET A 122 14.90 8.20 -6.16
CA MET A 122 15.79 8.36 -7.31
C MET A 122 16.39 9.77 -7.41
N ALA A 123 15.65 10.79 -7.01
CA ALA A 123 16.14 12.17 -6.96
C ALA A 123 17.19 12.40 -5.87
N GLN A 124 17.10 11.68 -4.74
CA GLN A 124 18.07 11.81 -3.64
C GLN A 124 19.40 11.11 -3.95
N TYR A 125 19.39 10.04 -4.75
CA TYR A 125 20.59 9.23 -5.06
C TYR A 125 20.80 9.05 -6.60
N PRO A 126 20.88 10.12 -7.40
CA PRO A 126 20.77 10.07 -8.87
C PRO A 126 21.84 9.21 -9.55
N ASP A 127 23.06 9.14 -8.99
CA ASP A 127 24.19 8.40 -9.55
C ASP A 127 24.61 7.20 -8.69
N GLN A 128 23.86 6.93 -7.61
CA GLN A 128 24.24 5.91 -6.62
C GLN A 128 23.31 4.70 -6.63
N ILE A 129 22.19 4.77 -7.36
CA ILE A 129 21.23 3.66 -7.48
C ILE A 129 21.20 3.16 -8.93
N HIS A 130 21.33 1.84 -9.08
CA HIS A 130 20.88 1.06 -10.23
C HIS A 130 19.56 0.41 -9.86
N PHE A 131 18.46 0.94 -10.39
CA PHE A 131 17.12 0.43 -10.13
C PHE A 131 16.69 -0.49 -11.26
N VAL A 132 16.22 -1.70 -10.91
CA VAL A 132 15.79 -2.75 -11.86
C VAL A 132 14.36 -3.12 -11.52
N TYR A 133 13.49 -3.13 -12.52
CA TYR A 133 12.08 -3.54 -12.39
C TYR A 133 11.92 -4.94 -12.95
N ARG A 134 11.30 -5.84 -12.18
CA ARG A 134 11.00 -7.21 -12.57
C ARG A 134 9.53 -7.51 -12.44
N ASP A 135 8.96 -8.16 -13.43
CA ASP A 135 7.55 -8.44 -13.49
C ASP A 135 7.13 -9.58 -12.54
N PHE A 136 6.18 -9.27 -11.66
CA PHE A 136 5.53 -10.28 -10.81
C PHE A 136 4.02 -10.06 -10.75
N PRO A 137 3.26 -10.35 -11.84
CA PRO A 137 1.87 -9.95 -12.03
C PRO A 137 0.87 -10.82 -11.25
N VAL A 138 1.03 -10.91 -9.92
CA VAL A 138 0.22 -11.74 -9.00
C VAL A 138 -1.15 -11.18 -8.69
N VAL A 139 -1.38 -9.90 -8.99
CA VAL A 139 -2.67 -9.20 -8.81
C VAL A 139 -3.40 -9.05 -10.15
N GLY A 140 -2.83 -9.58 -11.24
CA GLY A 140 -3.45 -9.62 -12.56
C GLY A 140 -2.95 -8.55 -13.53
N GLY A 141 -1.75 -8.01 -13.31
CA GLY A 141 -1.10 -7.03 -14.19
C GLY A 141 -0.39 -7.61 -15.41
N PHE A 142 -0.62 -8.85 -15.78
CA PHE A 142 0.11 -9.52 -16.88
C PHE A 142 0.03 -8.76 -18.21
N GLU A 143 -1.15 -8.31 -18.63
CA GLU A 143 -1.30 -7.51 -19.85
C GLU A 143 -0.58 -6.15 -19.77
N ALA A 144 -0.53 -5.55 -18.57
CA ALA A 144 0.19 -4.28 -18.36
C ALA A 144 1.72 -4.49 -18.40
N ALA A 145 2.20 -5.62 -17.87
CA ALA A 145 3.59 -6.05 -18.01
C ALA A 145 3.96 -6.27 -19.47
N LEU A 146 3.14 -6.98 -20.25
CA LEU A 146 3.36 -7.10 -21.70
C LEU A 146 3.42 -5.74 -22.39
N ALA A 147 2.50 -4.83 -22.03
CA ALA A 147 2.44 -3.51 -22.65
C ALA A 147 3.67 -2.66 -22.33
N SER A 148 4.24 -2.76 -21.12
CA SER A 148 5.48 -2.06 -20.75
C SER A 148 6.69 -2.59 -21.53
N GLU A 149 6.79 -3.92 -21.71
CA GLU A 149 7.85 -4.52 -22.52
C GLU A 149 7.67 -4.20 -24.02
N CYS A 150 6.45 -4.15 -24.52
CA CYS A 150 6.20 -3.69 -25.89
C CYS A 150 6.58 -2.20 -26.10
N ALA A 151 6.40 -1.37 -25.07
CA ALA A 151 6.89 0.01 -25.09
C ALA A 151 8.42 0.09 -24.99
N ASN A 152 9.05 -0.85 -24.26
CA ASN A 152 10.50 -1.01 -24.19
C ASN A 152 11.12 -1.27 -25.56
N GLU A 153 10.49 -2.11 -26.39
CA GLU A 153 10.90 -2.36 -27.78
C GLU A 153 10.98 -1.07 -28.61
N GLN A 154 10.15 -0.08 -28.27
CA GLN A 154 10.13 1.25 -28.88
C GLN A 154 10.97 2.29 -28.11
N GLY A 155 11.70 1.87 -27.06
CA GLY A 155 12.61 2.71 -26.27
C GLY A 155 11.94 3.64 -25.27
N ALA A 156 10.71 3.34 -24.85
CA ALA A 156 9.90 4.17 -23.94
C ALA A 156 9.39 3.40 -22.72
N TYR A 157 10.17 2.43 -22.21
CA TYR A 157 9.75 1.63 -21.05
C TYR A 157 9.37 2.51 -19.87
N TRP A 158 10.26 3.39 -19.43
CA TRP A 158 10.08 4.13 -18.18
C TRP A 158 8.98 5.18 -18.26
N GLU A 159 8.84 5.85 -19.40
CA GLU A 159 7.76 6.78 -19.66
C GLU A 159 6.40 6.06 -19.66
N PHE A 160 6.33 4.86 -20.22
CA PHE A 160 5.12 4.04 -20.24
C PHE A 160 4.82 3.45 -18.86
N HIS A 161 5.85 2.99 -18.14
CA HIS A 161 5.78 2.55 -16.76
C HIS A 161 5.17 3.63 -15.83
N ASP A 162 5.63 4.88 -15.95
CA ASP A 162 5.11 5.99 -15.14
C ASP A 162 3.64 6.25 -15.44
N LEU A 163 3.22 6.13 -16.69
CA LEU A 163 1.80 6.25 -17.09
C LEU A 163 0.96 5.11 -16.53
N LEU A 164 1.46 3.87 -16.51
CA LEU A 164 0.76 2.73 -15.92
C LEU A 164 0.50 2.93 -14.41
N PHE A 165 1.43 3.54 -13.68
CA PHE A 165 1.27 3.87 -12.26
C PHE A 165 0.63 5.23 -11.98
N SER A 166 0.36 6.05 -13.02
CA SER A 166 -0.23 7.39 -12.85
C SER A 166 -1.63 7.38 -12.20
N GLY A 167 -2.37 6.29 -12.34
CA GLY A 167 -3.76 6.19 -11.92
C GLY A 167 -4.74 6.94 -12.84
N GLU A 168 -4.31 7.39 -14.02
CA GLU A 168 -5.16 8.10 -14.99
C GLU A 168 -6.32 7.23 -15.48
N TYR A 169 -6.05 5.94 -15.72
CA TYR A 169 -7.07 4.96 -16.07
C TYR A 169 -7.35 4.01 -14.91
N ALA A 170 -8.63 3.88 -14.55
CA ALA A 170 -9.06 2.96 -13.49
C ALA A 170 -8.82 1.48 -13.84
N ASN A 171 -8.74 1.18 -15.15
CA ASN A 171 -8.45 -0.15 -15.69
C ASN A 171 -7.33 -0.06 -16.71
N LEU A 172 -6.27 -0.81 -16.48
CA LEU A 172 -5.20 -1.00 -17.45
C LEU A 172 -5.67 -2.07 -18.45
N ASN A 173 -6.10 -1.63 -19.61
CA ASN A 173 -6.62 -2.45 -20.71
C ASN A 173 -6.14 -1.88 -22.05
N THR A 174 -6.51 -2.52 -23.16
CA THR A 174 -6.15 -2.13 -24.52
C THR A 174 -6.41 -0.65 -24.82
N ASP A 175 -7.55 -0.08 -24.36
CA ASP A 175 -7.86 1.33 -24.60
C ASP A 175 -6.90 2.26 -23.84
N ALA A 176 -6.52 1.90 -22.60
CA ALA A 176 -5.54 2.64 -21.81
C ALA A 176 -4.14 2.55 -22.45
N PHE A 177 -3.74 1.35 -22.89
CA PHE A 177 -2.43 1.15 -23.53
C PHE A 177 -2.33 1.94 -24.83
N ALA A 178 -3.39 1.95 -25.65
CA ALA A 178 -3.44 2.77 -26.86
C ALA A 178 -3.29 4.27 -26.56
N ALA A 179 -4.01 4.78 -25.55
CA ALA A 179 -3.95 6.18 -25.17
C ALA A 179 -2.57 6.57 -24.63
N TYR A 180 -1.92 5.72 -23.84
CA TYR A 180 -0.56 5.94 -23.36
C TYR A 180 0.46 5.90 -24.50
N ALA A 181 0.33 4.97 -25.45
CA ALA A 181 1.18 4.91 -26.63
C ALA A 181 1.02 6.18 -27.50
N GLU A 182 -0.21 6.66 -27.71
CA GLU A 182 -0.47 7.93 -28.39
C GLU A 182 0.19 9.12 -27.67
N GLN A 183 0.09 9.18 -26.35
CA GLN A 183 0.67 10.25 -25.54
C GLN A 183 2.21 10.28 -25.63
N LEU A 184 2.84 9.13 -25.84
CA LEU A 184 4.29 8.98 -25.96
C LEU A 184 4.78 8.98 -27.41
N ASP A 185 3.94 9.28 -28.39
CA ASP A 185 4.25 9.24 -29.83
C ASP A 185 4.79 7.86 -30.30
N LEU A 186 4.33 6.76 -29.68
CA LEU A 186 4.70 5.39 -30.06
C LEU A 186 3.83 4.88 -31.20
N ASP A 187 4.28 3.83 -31.88
CA ASP A 187 3.46 3.09 -32.85
C ASP A 187 2.42 2.26 -32.09
N VAL A 188 1.19 2.80 -32.05
CA VAL A 188 0.05 2.18 -31.33
C VAL A 188 -0.31 0.83 -31.93
N GLU A 189 -0.30 0.69 -33.28
CA GLU A 189 -0.68 -0.56 -33.96
C GLU A 189 0.31 -1.68 -33.61
N ASP A 190 1.62 -1.38 -33.65
CA ASP A 190 2.66 -2.35 -33.29
C ASP A 190 2.65 -2.68 -31.79
N LEU A 191 2.47 -1.69 -30.90
CA LEU A 191 2.37 -1.93 -29.47
C LEU A 191 1.19 -2.86 -29.13
N LEU A 192 -0.01 -2.59 -29.69
CA LEU A 192 -1.16 -3.42 -29.44
C LEU A 192 -1.05 -4.81 -30.07
N ALA A 193 -0.45 -4.92 -31.24
CA ALA A 193 -0.13 -6.22 -31.86
C ALA A 193 0.88 -7.02 -31.01
N CYS A 194 1.89 -6.36 -30.46
CA CYS A 194 2.87 -6.98 -29.57
C CYS A 194 2.20 -7.54 -28.30
N VAL A 195 1.26 -6.80 -27.70
CA VAL A 195 0.50 -7.26 -26.53
C VAL A 195 -0.41 -8.43 -26.87
N ASP A 196 -1.16 -8.36 -28.01
CA ASP A 196 -2.10 -9.41 -28.44
C ASP A 196 -1.38 -10.72 -28.81
N GLU A 197 -0.17 -10.61 -29.37
CA GLU A 197 0.72 -11.72 -29.68
C GLU A 197 1.47 -12.27 -28.47
N GLU A 198 1.33 -11.65 -27.30
CA GLU A 198 2.09 -11.97 -26.07
C GLU A 198 3.61 -12.06 -26.34
N ARG A 199 4.18 -11.13 -27.13
CA ARG A 199 5.55 -11.19 -27.63
C ARG A 199 6.59 -11.34 -26.50
N TYR A 200 6.32 -10.75 -25.34
CA TYR A 200 7.14 -10.83 -24.11
C TYR A 200 6.54 -11.75 -23.02
N GLY A 201 5.56 -12.59 -23.38
CA GLY A 201 4.89 -13.46 -22.41
C GLY A 201 5.82 -14.43 -21.70
N GLU A 202 6.79 -14.98 -22.43
CA GLU A 202 7.76 -15.93 -21.86
C GLU A 202 8.72 -15.26 -20.86
N GLU A 203 9.08 -13.98 -21.09
CA GLU A 203 9.92 -13.16 -20.22
C GLU A 203 9.18 -12.80 -18.92
N VAL A 204 7.99 -12.21 -19.01
CA VAL A 204 7.13 -11.90 -17.85
C VAL A 204 6.85 -13.15 -16.99
N GLU A 205 6.60 -14.30 -17.63
CA GLU A 205 6.44 -15.55 -16.90
C GLU A 205 7.75 -16.06 -16.29
N ALA A 206 8.91 -15.82 -16.93
CA ALA A 206 10.20 -16.21 -16.38
C ALA A 206 10.49 -15.43 -15.09
N ASP A 207 10.22 -14.14 -15.06
CA ASP A 207 10.33 -13.28 -13.88
C ASP A 207 9.40 -13.72 -12.76
N ALA A 208 8.15 -13.99 -13.08
CA ALA A 208 7.19 -14.50 -12.10
C ALA A 208 7.63 -15.85 -11.50
N ARG A 209 8.21 -16.74 -12.31
CA ARG A 209 8.76 -18.01 -11.84
C ARG A 209 10.00 -17.79 -10.96
N TYR A 210 10.87 -16.86 -11.34
CA TYR A 210 12.05 -16.52 -10.57
C TYR A 210 11.68 -15.94 -9.20
N ALA A 211 10.76 -14.96 -9.16
CA ALA A 211 10.23 -14.38 -7.92
C ALA A 211 9.63 -15.47 -7.00
N SER A 212 8.82 -16.37 -7.58
CA SER A 212 8.24 -17.49 -6.83
C SER A 212 9.30 -18.44 -6.29
N GLY A 213 10.37 -18.68 -7.05
CA GLY A 213 11.53 -19.49 -6.65
C GLY A 213 12.31 -18.89 -5.48
N LEU A 214 12.35 -17.58 -5.35
CA LEU A 214 12.90 -16.84 -4.20
C LEU A 214 11.97 -16.86 -2.97
N GLY A 215 10.75 -17.38 -3.09
CA GLY A 215 9.74 -17.39 -2.03
C GLY A 215 9.00 -16.06 -1.86
N ILE A 216 9.05 -15.17 -2.85
CA ILE A 216 8.27 -13.92 -2.86
C ILE A 216 6.79 -14.27 -2.98
N THR A 217 5.95 -13.68 -2.11
CA THR A 217 4.52 -13.98 -2.02
C THR A 217 3.62 -12.76 -2.30
N GLY A 218 4.20 -11.62 -2.61
CA GLY A 218 3.44 -10.40 -2.87
C GLY A 218 4.30 -9.24 -3.35
N THR A 219 3.64 -8.21 -3.85
CA THR A 219 4.25 -7.02 -4.45
C THR A 219 3.86 -5.74 -3.69
N PRO A 220 4.71 -4.71 -3.71
CA PRO A 220 6.09 -4.76 -4.18
C PRO A 220 6.98 -5.54 -3.20
N THR A 221 8.03 -6.19 -3.71
CA THR A 221 9.12 -6.74 -2.90
C THR A 221 10.44 -6.27 -3.49
N PHE A 222 11.28 -5.70 -2.65
CA PHE A 222 12.56 -5.12 -3.05
C PHE A 222 13.73 -5.94 -2.53
N PHE A 223 14.84 -5.88 -3.25
CA PHE A 223 16.15 -6.32 -2.78
C PHE A 223 17.16 -5.19 -2.97
N ILE A 224 17.64 -4.63 -1.87
CA ILE A 224 18.63 -3.54 -1.86
C ILE A 224 19.98 -4.16 -1.57
N ASN A 225 20.87 -4.24 -2.57
CA ASN A 225 22.12 -5.01 -2.49
C ASN A 225 21.88 -6.43 -1.93
N GLY A 226 20.76 -7.06 -2.33
CA GLY A 226 20.36 -8.38 -1.87
C GLY A 226 19.66 -8.42 -0.50
N ILE A 227 19.51 -7.31 0.21
CA ILE A 227 18.76 -7.22 1.46
C ILE A 227 17.26 -7.10 1.14
N PRO A 228 16.42 -8.05 1.57
CA PRO A 228 15.01 -8.04 1.24
C PRO A 228 14.23 -6.97 2.02
N MET A 229 13.32 -6.30 1.33
CA MET A 229 12.33 -5.38 1.90
C MET A 229 10.97 -5.65 1.28
N VAL A 230 9.93 -5.88 2.07
CA VAL A 230 8.59 -6.25 1.58
C VAL A 230 7.61 -5.10 1.76
N GLY A 231 6.82 -4.84 0.71
CA GLY A 231 5.75 -3.84 0.69
C GLY A 231 6.22 -2.41 0.41
N ALA A 232 5.26 -1.52 0.18
CA ALA A 232 5.48 -0.09 -0.01
C ALA A 232 5.91 0.56 1.31
N GLN A 233 7.19 0.45 1.62
CA GLN A 233 7.77 1.07 2.80
C GLN A 233 7.98 2.57 2.57
N PRO A 234 7.97 3.41 3.63
CA PRO A 234 8.25 4.82 3.51
C PRO A 234 9.70 5.07 3.07
N LEU A 235 9.96 6.23 2.46
CA LEU A 235 11.28 6.63 1.94
C LEU A 235 12.41 6.44 2.95
N GLU A 236 12.17 6.76 4.22
CA GLU A 236 13.15 6.66 5.29
C GLU A 236 13.67 5.23 5.50
N ALA A 237 12.85 4.21 5.22
CA ALA A 237 13.27 2.81 5.34
C ALA A 237 14.28 2.43 4.24
N PHE A 238 14.10 2.97 3.02
CA PHE A 238 15.06 2.80 1.92
C PHE A 238 16.36 3.54 2.24
N ILE A 239 16.27 4.80 2.66
CA ILE A 239 17.41 5.63 3.03
C ILE A 239 18.26 4.93 4.08
N GLN A 240 17.66 4.39 5.13
CA GLN A 240 18.39 3.71 6.19
C GLN A 240 19.24 2.54 5.68
N ILE A 241 18.71 1.73 4.76
CA ILE A 241 19.48 0.62 4.19
C ILE A 241 20.56 1.15 3.26
N ILE A 242 20.24 2.12 2.41
CA ILE A 242 21.18 2.70 1.45
C ILE A 242 22.38 3.36 2.16
N GLU A 243 22.14 4.18 3.18
CA GLU A 243 23.20 4.82 3.96
C GLU A 243 24.11 3.80 4.66
N ASN A 244 23.52 2.75 5.23
CA ASN A 244 24.29 1.65 5.81
C ASN A 244 25.15 0.93 4.75
N GLU A 245 24.66 0.74 3.53
CA GLU A 245 25.39 0.10 2.44
C GLU A 245 26.50 1.02 1.88
N LEU A 246 26.27 2.31 1.86
CA LEU A 246 27.26 3.31 1.45
C LEU A 246 28.34 3.54 2.53
N GLY A 247 28.11 3.10 3.77
CA GLY A 247 29.03 3.30 4.90
C GLY A 247 28.95 4.69 5.51
N GLU A 248 27.80 5.34 5.38
CA GLU A 248 27.49 6.68 5.90
C GLU A 248 26.81 6.63 7.28
#